data_d5943d489f2e2d46415312e980ab9b73
#
_entry.id   d5943d489f2e2d46415312e980ab9b73
#
_cell.length_a   1.000
_cell.length_b   1.000
_cell.length_c   1.000
_cell.angle_alpha   90.00
_cell.angle_beta   90.00
_cell.angle_gamma   90.00
#
_symmetry.space_group_name_H-M   'P 1'
#
loop_
_entity.id
_entity.type
_entity.pdbx_description
1 polymer ?
#
loop_
_entity_poly.entity_id
_entity_poly.type
_entity_poly.pdbx_seq_one_letter_code
_entity_poly.pdbx_strand_id
1 'polypeptide(L)'
;LLLLLPPLVMAYGAWIGRERPQVREVDIRFEGLPESFDGYRLVHISDIHARSYAKRQKSLKKVVDIIKNQNADLIAFTGDLITLDASELAAVKEILAELNASDGIISVIGNHDYGIYSDPTHKNVKGKILSEVVTEERSMGWNVLIDDHILIERGLDSIAVIGVQNTSPSRHFPSKGNLTKASAGTEGMFRILLTHDPMHWEREVVGKEYPL
;
A
#
# COMPACT_ATOMS: atom_id res chain seq x y z
N LEU A 1 39.12 -2.88 -17.61
CA LEU A 1 37.73 -2.71 -18.09
C LEU A 1 36.70 -3.38 -17.13
N LEU A 2 36.94 -4.63 -16.74
CA LEU A 2 36.09 -5.39 -15.81
C LEU A 2 35.90 -4.71 -14.43
N LEU A 3 36.91 -4.04 -13.90
CA LEU A 3 36.87 -3.33 -12.60
C LEU A 3 35.98 -2.09 -12.61
N LEU A 4 35.64 -1.54 -13.77
CA LEU A 4 34.77 -0.37 -13.89
C LEU A 4 33.28 -0.76 -14.02
N LEU A 5 32.99 -2.00 -14.33
CA LEU A 5 31.61 -2.46 -14.55
C LEU A 5 30.72 -2.35 -13.28
N PRO A 6 31.17 -2.81 -12.10
CA PRO A 6 30.33 -2.70 -10.89
C PRO A 6 29.97 -1.25 -10.54
N PRO A 7 30.90 -0.29 -10.48
CA PRO A 7 30.55 1.10 -10.17
C PRO A 7 29.66 1.74 -11.25
N LEU A 8 29.79 1.37 -12.52
CA LEU A 8 28.92 1.85 -13.59
C LEU A 8 27.50 1.31 -13.44
N VAL A 9 27.34 0.03 -13.10
CA VAL A 9 26.02 -0.59 -12.85
C VAL A 9 25.36 0.05 -11.63
N MET A 10 26.13 0.28 -10.56
CA MET A 10 25.63 0.98 -9.37
C MET A 10 25.20 2.42 -9.69
N ALA A 11 26.03 3.15 -10.43
CA ALA A 11 25.71 4.51 -10.86
C ALA A 11 24.46 4.54 -11.75
N TYR A 12 24.34 3.62 -12.70
CA TYR A 12 23.15 3.47 -13.54
C TYR A 12 21.89 3.21 -12.67
N GLY A 13 21.95 2.25 -11.76
CA GLY A 13 20.83 1.94 -10.85
C GLY A 13 20.44 3.14 -9.99
N ALA A 14 21.44 3.82 -9.40
CA ALA A 14 21.22 4.94 -8.50
C ALA A 14 20.67 6.20 -9.17
N TRP A 15 21.02 6.48 -10.42
CA TRP A 15 20.67 7.75 -11.08
C TRP A 15 19.67 7.60 -12.23
N ILE A 16 19.66 6.45 -12.90
CA ILE A 16 18.83 6.25 -14.09
C ILE A 16 17.76 5.20 -13.83
N GLY A 17 18.13 4.03 -13.32
CA GLY A 17 17.23 2.88 -13.14
C GLY A 17 16.04 3.21 -12.24
N ARG A 18 16.32 3.83 -11.10
CA ARG A 18 15.28 4.23 -10.13
C ARG A 18 14.28 5.28 -10.64
N GLU A 19 14.62 6.00 -11.74
CA GLU A 19 13.75 7.00 -12.35
C GLU A 19 12.85 6.41 -13.47
N ARG A 20 12.89 5.08 -13.64
CA ARG A 20 12.16 4.35 -14.68
C ARG A 20 11.18 3.36 -14.05
N PRO A 21 10.07 3.82 -13.48
CA PRO A 21 9.03 2.93 -12.98
C PRO A 21 8.49 2.07 -14.13
N GLN A 22 8.14 0.83 -13.83
CA GLN A 22 7.58 -0.12 -14.77
C GLN A 22 6.21 -0.56 -14.28
N VAL A 23 5.24 -0.59 -15.18
CA VAL A 23 3.95 -1.22 -14.93
C VAL A 23 4.10 -2.71 -15.26
N ARG A 24 3.58 -3.55 -14.38
CA ARG A 24 3.41 -4.98 -14.62
C ARG A 24 1.93 -5.27 -14.62
N GLU A 25 1.41 -5.70 -15.76
CA GLU A 25 0.03 -6.15 -15.89
C GLU A 25 -0.02 -7.67 -15.75
N VAL A 26 -1.01 -8.14 -14.99
CA VAL A 26 -1.27 -9.56 -14.78
C VAL A 26 -2.78 -9.78 -14.84
N ASP A 27 -3.22 -10.61 -15.78
CA ASP A 27 -4.61 -11.05 -15.81
C ASP A 27 -4.77 -12.26 -14.88
N ILE A 28 -5.66 -12.14 -13.91
CA ILE A 28 -5.94 -13.21 -12.96
C ILE A 28 -7.42 -13.59 -13.11
N ARG A 29 -7.68 -14.90 -13.15
CA ARG A 29 -9.04 -15.43 -13.20
C ARG A 29 -9.37 -16.16 -11.92
N PHE A 30 -10.53 -15.84 -11.37
CA PHE A 30 -11.04 -16.47 -10.15
C PHE A 30 -12.43 -17.05 -10.40
N GLU A 31 -12.66 -18.31 -10.02
CA GLU A 31 -13.95 -18.95 -10.15
C GLU A 31 -15.06 -18.32 -9.31
N GLY A 32 -14.71 -17.68 -8.20
CA GLY A 32 -15.69 -17.07 -7.29
C GLY A 32 -15.90 -15.57 -7.48
N LEU A 33 -15.28 -14.95 -8.49
CA LEU A 33 -15.49 -13.52 -8.75
C LEU A 33 -16.88 -13.29 -9.35
N PRO A 34 -17.72 -12.39 -8.79
CA PRO A 34 -19.01 -12.06 -9.36
C PRO A 34 -18.85 -11.47 -10.77
N GLU A 35 -19.79 -11.80 -11.67
CA GLU A 35 -19.73 -11.42 -13.09
C GLU A 35 -19.66 -9.90 -13.31
N SER A 36 -20.29 -9.13 -12.43
CA SER A 36 -20.25 -7.65 -12.48
C SER A 36 -18.84 -7.06 -12.25
N PHE A 37 -17.89 -7.87 -11.76
CA PHE A 37 -16.50 -7.51 -11.57
C PHE A 37 -15.55 -8.10 -12.65
N ASP A 38 -16.09 -8.71 -13.71
CA ASP A 38 -15.25 -9.11 -14.84
C ASP A 38 -14.57 -7.89 -15.46
N GLY A 39 -13.28 -7.99 -15.70
CA GLY A 39 -12.46 -6.86 -16.17
C GLY A 39 -12.12 -5.81 -15.11
N TYR A 40 -12.41 -6.06 -13.81
CA TYR A 40 -12.07 -5.15 -12.73
C TYR A 40 -10.56 -4.90 -12.66
N ARG A 41 -10.18 -3.65 -12.69
CA ARG A 41 -8.77 -3.23 -12.73
C ARG A 41 -8.32 -2.71 -11.37
N LEU A 42 -7.50 -3.50 -10.69
CA LEU A 42 -6.85 -3.13 -9.44
C LEU A 42 -5.40 -2.71 -9.70
N VAL A 43 -5.03 -1.52 -9.27
CA VAL A 43 -3.62 -1.09 -9.24
C VAL A 43 -3.09 -1.24 -7.83
N HIS A 44 -2.03 -2.03 -7.68
CA HIS A 44 -1.34 -2.23 -6.41
C HIS A 44 -0.07 -1.40 -6.36
N ILE A 45 0.08 -0.62 -5.30
CA ILE A 45 1.28 0.16 -4.98
C ILE A 45 1.65 -0.05 -3.51
N SER A 46 2.95 0.06 -3.21
CA SER A 46 3.49 -0.13 -1.86
C SER A 46 4.77 0.68 -1.67
N ASP A 47 5.20 0.88 -0.43
CA ASP A 47 6.55 1.34 -0.08
C ASP A 47 6.95 2.65 -0.78
N ILE A 48 6.08 3.65 -0.71
CA ILE A 48 6.36 4.97 -1.30
C ILE A 48 7.56 5.62 -0.60
N HIS A 49 7.67 5.47 0.74
CA HIS A 49 8.76 6.07 1.50
C HIS A 49 8.97 7.54 1.14
N ALA A 50 8.02 8.39 1.50
CA ALA A 50 7.88 9.79 1.11
C ALA A 50 9.18 10.61 1.15
N ARG A 51 10.06 10.33 2.13
CA ARG A 51 11.38 10.94 2.27
C ARG A 51 12.23 10.80 1.01
N SER A 52 12.11 9.68 0.29
CA SER A 52 12.86 9.43 -0.94
C SER A 52 12.52 10.41 -2.05
N TYR A 53 11.33 11.01 -1.99
CA TYR A 53 10.81 11.93 -2.98
C TYR A 53 10.83 13.41 -2.55
N ALA A 54 11.20 13.73 -1.31
CA ALA A 54 11.17 15.09 -0.79
C ALA A 54 11.93 16.11 -1.69
N LYS A 55 13.07 15.68 -2.27
CA LYS A 55 13.85 16.47 -3.24
C LYS A 55 13.64 16.01 -4.70
N ARG A 56 12.72 15.10 -4.95
CA ARG A 56 12.48 14.46 -6.25
C ARG A 56 10.99 14.41 -6.60
N GLN A 57 10.28 15.46 -6.30
CA GLN A 57 8.83 15.58 -6.54
C GLN A 57 8.44 15.31 -8.02
N LYS A 58 9.30 15.72 -8.98
CA LYS A 58 9.07 15.41 -10.40
C LYS A 58 9.08 13.91 -10.70
N SER A 59 9.87 13.13 -9.96
CA SER A 59 9.90 11.67 -10.12
C SER A 59 8.63 11.06 -9.54
N LEU A 60 8.17 11.52 -8.38
CA LEU A 60 6.89 11.09 -7.81
C LEU A 60 5.73 11.43 -8.73
N LYS A 61 5.71 12.66 -9.28
CA LYS A 61 4.68 13.08 -10.23
C LYS A 61 4.59 12.14 -11.45
N LYS A 62 5.74 11.71 -11.99
CA LYS A 62 5.76 10.69 -13.06
C LYS A 62 5.12 9.38 -12.65
N VAL A 63 5.40 8.92 -11.41
CA VAL A 63 4.80 7.68 -10.88
C VAL A 63 3.29 7.84 -10.77
N VAL A 64 2.83 8.95 -10.19
CA VAL A 64 1.40 9.27 -10.07
C VAL A 64 0.73 9.32 -11.44
N ASP A 65 1.35 9.97 -12.43
CA ASP A 65 0.81 10.05 -13.79
C ASP A 65 0.71 8.66 -14.45
N ILE A 66 1.71 7.80 -14.23
CA ILE A 66 1.68 6.41 -14.70
C ILE A 66 0.53 5.63 -14.06
N ILE A 67 0.33 5.76 -12.75
CA ILE A 67 -0.77 5.11 -12.03
C ILE A 67 -2.12 5.58 -12.55
N LYS A 68 -2.32 6.89 -12.71
CA LYS A 68 -3.55 7.49 -13.24
C LYS A 68 -3.88 6.97 -14.63
N ASN A 69 -2.87 6.79 -15.48
CA ASN A 69 -3.04 6.27 -16.84
C ASN A 69 -3.45 4.79 -16.88
N GLN A 70 -3.41 4.07 -15.76
CA GLN A 70 -3.91 2.70 -15.70
C GLN A 70 -5.45 2.64 -15.70
N ASN A 71 -6.14 3.76 -15.44
CA ASN A 71 -7.61 3.82 -15.33
C ASN A 71 -8.14 2.74 -14.37
N ALA A 72 -7.56 2.70 -13.17
CA ALA A 72 -7.91 1.72 -12.16
C ALA A 72 -9.35 1.91 -11.68
N ASP A 73 -10.04 0.80 -11.42
CA ASP A 73 -11.27 0.81 -10.63
C ASP A 73 -10.93 1.02 -9.15
N LEU A 74 -9.88 0.38 -8.67
CA LEU A 74 -9.40 0.49 -7.30
C LEU A 74 -7.87 0.67 -7.28
N ILE A 75 -7.37 1.54 -6.41
CA ILE A 75 -5.95 1.59 -6.04
C ILE A 75 -5.80 1.00 -4.64
N ALA A 76 -5.01 -0.07 -4.52
CA ALA A 76 -4.63 -0.68 -3.25
C ALA A 76 -3.23 -0.22 -2.85
N PHE A 77 -3.11 0.44 -1.72
CA PHE A 77 -1.83 0.85 -1.13
C PHE A 77 -1.52 -0.01 0.10
N THR A 78 -0.44 -0.77 0.05
CA THR A 78 -0.14 -1.75 1.10
C THR A 78 0.91 -1.29 2.11
N GLY A 79 0.96 0.01 2.42
CA GLY A 79 1.72 0.55 3.55
C GLY A 79 3.12 1.04 3.22
N ASP A 80 3.82 1.50 4.25
CA ASP A 80 5.11 2.16 4.20
C ASP A 80 5.08 3.46 3.38
N LEU A 81 4.14 4.33 3.75
CA LEU A 81 4.01 5.65 3.16
C LEU A 81 5.18 6.56 3.57
N ILE A 82 5.60 6.48 4.83
CA ILE A 82 6.73 7.25 5.37
C ILE A 82 7.97 6.37 5.57
N THR A 83 9.11 7.02 5.84
CA THR A 83 10.36 6.34 6.22
C THR A 83 10.63 6.44 7.72
N LEU A 84 10.49 7.64 8.30
CA LEU A 84 10.82 7.93 9.69
C LEU A 84 9.67 8.60 10.45
N ASP A 85 9.07 9.65 9.87
CA ASP A 85 8.01 10.44 10.51
C ASP A 85 7.07 11.11 9.51
N ALA A 86 5.90 11.53 9.99
CA ALA A 86 4.83 12.08 9.17
C ALA A 86 5.18 13.44 8.52
N SER A 87 6.18 14.18 9.01
CA SER A 87 6.58 15.45 8.40
C SER A 87 7.10 15.29 6.96
N GLU A 88 7.52 14.07 6.60
CA GLU A 88 7.94 13.74 5.24
C GLU A 88 6.83 13.96 4.21
N LEU A 89 5.57 13.85 4.62
CA LEU A 89 4.40 13.99 3.76
C LEU A 89 4.19 15.42 3.27
N ALA A 90 4.65 16.42 4.02
CA ALA A 90 4.51 17.82 3.64
C ALA A 90 5.07 18.14 2.23
N ALA A 91 6.08 17.40 1.79
CA ALA A 91 6.70 17.61 0.48
C ALA A 91 5.99 16.89 -0.68
N VAL A 92 5.16 15.88 -0.40
CA VAL A 92 4.64 14.94 -1.42
C VAL A 92 3.13 14.79 -1.41
N LYS A 93 2.46 15.23 -0.35
CA LYS A 93 1.03 15.06 -0.13
C LYS A 93 0.17 15.53 -1.31
N GLU A 94 0.42 16.75 -1.79
CA GLU A 94 -0.35 17.33 -2.90
C GLU A 94 -0.23 16.51 -4.18
N ILE A 95 0.92 15.88 -4.41
CA ILE A 95 1.15 15.02 -5.57
C ILE A 95 0.41 13.69 -5.40
N LEU A 96 0.46 13.11 -4.19
CA LEU A 96 -0.23 11.86 -3.89
C LEU A 96 -1.76 12.03 -3.88
N ALA A 97 -2.25 13.19 -3.48
CA ALA A 97 -3.67 13.53 -3.52
C ALA A 97 -4.25 13.60 -4.94
N GLU A 98 -3.42 13.66 -5.99
CA GLU A 98 -3.87 13.56 -7.37
C GLU A 98 -4.25 12.13 -7.80
N LEU A 99 -3.88 11.11 -7.02
CA LEU A 99 -4.31 9.74 -7.29
C LEU A 99 -5.82 9.64 -7.18
N ASN A 100 -6.43 8.92 -8.10
CA ASN A 100 -7.87 8.65 -8.08
C ASN A 100 -8.20 7.34 -8.78
N ALA A 101 -9.26 6.69 -8.34
CA ALA A 101 -9.86 5.51 -8.94
C ALA A 101 -11.37 5.55 -8.72
N SER A 102 -12.14 4.82 -9.53
CA SER A 102 -13.62 4.86 -9.47
C SER A 102 -14.16 4.44 -8.12
N ASP A 103 -13.57 3.41 -7.52
CA ASP A 103 -13.94 2.86 -6.20
C ASP A 103 -12.98 3.37 -5.11
N GLY A 104 -12.13 4.35 -5.47
CA GLY A 104 -11.25 5.05 -4.54
C GLY A 104 -9.90 4.39 -4.33
N ILE A 105 -9.26 4.82 -3.25
CA ILE A 105 -7.97 4.33 -2.81
C ILE A 105 -8.15 3.70 -1.44
N ILE A 106 -7.70 2.48 -1.29
CA ILE A 106 -7.73 1.76 -0.01
C ILE A 106 -6.31 1.52 0.43
N SER A 107 -6.00 1.91 1.66
CA SER A 107 -4.68 1.76 2.23
C SER A 107 -4.68 0.93 3.51
N VAL A 108 -3.55 0.28 3.77
CA VAL A 108 -3.22 -0.35 5.05
C VAL A 108 -1.87 0.14 5.55
N ILE A 109 -1.57 -0.12 6.81
CA ILE A 109 -0.41 0.39 7.52
C ILE A 109 0.76 -0.59 7.42
N GLY A 110 1.92 -0.09 6.97
CA GLY A 110 3.18 -0.82 6.99
C GLY A 110 3.98 -0.62 8.29
N ASN A 111 5.14 -1.26 8.39
CA ASN A 111 5.93 -1.20 9.62
C ASN A 111 6.57 0.18 9.85
N HIS A 112 6.95 0.91 8.81
CA HIS A 112 7.51 2.26 8.92
C HIS A 112 6.49 3.27 9.42
N ASP A 113 5.23 3.11 9.09
CA ASP A 113 4.16 4.04 9.44
C ASP A 113 3.90 4.13 10.95
N TYR A 114 4.41 3.17 11.74
CA TYR A 114 4.41 3.25 13.20
C TYR A 114 5.51 4.16 13.77
N GLY A 115 6.40 4.70 12.94
CA GLY A 115 7.53 5.51 13.36
C GLY A 115 8.58 4.74 14.17
N ILE A 116 8.74 3.44 13.94
CA ILE A 116 9.70 2.60 14.69
C ILE A 116 11.15 3.00 14.44
N TYR A 117 11.42 3.65 13.32
CA TYR A 117 12.74 4.14 12.92
C TYR A 117 12.94 5.65 13.19
N SER A 118 11.96 6.31 13.82
CA SER A 118 12.10 7.69 14.24
C SER A 118 13.14 7.87 15.34
N ASP A 119 13.64 9.10 15.52
CA ASP A 119 14.64 9.42 16.54
C ASP A 119 14.19 8.96 17.94
N PRO A 120 15.00 8.12 18.64
CA PRO A 120 14.67 7.60 19.96
C PRO A 120 14.49 8.69 21.05
N THR A 121 15.03 9.89 20.84
CA THR A 121 14.84 11.03 21.76
C THR A 121 13.40 11.48 21.83
N HIS A 122 12.59 11.15 20.84
CA HIS A 122 11.16 11.46 20.76
C HIS A 122 10.27 10.32 21.30
N LYS A 123 10.59 9.79 22.48
CA LYS A 123 9.95 8.58 23.07
C LYS A 123 8.42 8.60 23.16
N ASN A 124 7.79 9.76 23.18
CA ASN A 124 6.32 9.90 23.23
C ASN A 124 5.64 10.00 21.85
N VAL A 125 6.37 9.76 20.76
CA VAL A 125 5.98 10.15 19.41
C VAL A 125 5.45 8.98 18.57
N LYS A 126 5.76 7.72 18.92
CA LYS A 126 5.41 6.56 18.06
C LYS A 126 3.91 6.42 17.77
N GLY A 127 3.06 6.51 18.80
CA GLY A 127 1.60 6.46 18.60
C GLY A 127 1.06 7.71 17.89
N LYS A 128 1.72 8.85 18.07
CA LYS A 128 1.40 10.10 17.39
C LYS A 128 1.73 10.04 15.90
N ILE A 129 2.90 9.46 15.52
CA ILE A 129 3.30 9.31 14.12
C ILE A 129 2.26 8.52 13.34
N LEU A 130 1.85 7.36 13.84
CA LEU A 130 0.80 6.57 13.20
C LEU A 130 -0.50 7.37 13.02
N SER A 131 -0.94 8.07 14.06
CA SER A 131 -2.17 8.88 13.98
C SER A 131 -2.05 10.04 13.00
N GLU A 132 -0.87 10.63 12.87
CA GLU A 132 -0.58 11.68 11.88
C GLU A 132 -0.59 11.11 10.46
N VAL A 133 0.07 9.96 10.21
CA VAL A 133 0.05 9.29 8.90
C VAL A 133 -1.38 8.98 8.48
N VAL A 134 -2.16 8.33 9.35
CA VAL A 134 -3.58 8.01 9.08
C VAL A 134 -4.40 9.28 8.78
N THR A 135 -4.14 10.36 9.51
CA THR A 135 -4.82 11.65 9.30
C THR A 135 -4.47 12.23 7.93
N GLU A 136 -3.19 12.17 7.56
CA GLU A 136 -2.72 12.67 6.27
C GLU A 136 -3.27 11.85 5.10
N GLU A 137 -3.27 10.51 5.19
CA GLU A 137 -3.87 9.65 4.17
C GLU A 137 -5.37 9.95 3.97
N ARG A 138 -6.11 10.03 5.07
CA ARG A 138 -7.54 10.39 5.03
C ARG A 138 -7.79 11.78 4.46
N SER A 139 -6.90 12.73 4.73
CA SER A 139 -6.99 14.08 4.18
C SER A 139 -6.72 14.14 2.68
N MET A 140 -6.02 13.14 2.11
CA MET A 140 -5.87 12.93 0.67
C MET A 140 -7.07 12.19 0.05
N GLY A 141 -8.08 11.82 0.84
CA GLY A 141 -9.25 11.08 0.37
C GLY A 141 -9.07 9.56 0.34
N TRP A 142 -8.03 9.03 1.00
CA TRP A 142 -7.79 7.59 1.05
C TRP A 142 -8.59 6.92 2.16
N ASN A 143 -9.08 5.71 1.90
CA ASN A 143 -9.75 4.86 2.90
C ASN A 143 -8.71 4.01 3.62
N VAL A 144 -8.33 4.43 4.84
CA VAL A 144 -7.32 3.73 5.65
C VAL A 144 -8.01 2.65 6.49
N LEU A 145 -7.69 1.40 6.21
CA LEU A 145 -8.20 0.24 6.95
C LEU A 145 -7.24 -0.13 8.09
N ILE A 146 -7.78 -0.21 9.29
CA ILE A 146 -7.07 -0.59 10.52
C ILE A 146 -7.79 -1.78 11.15
N ASP A 147 -7.50 -2.98 10.66
CA ASP A 147 -8.25 -4.22 10.95
C ASP A 147 -9.75 -4.03 10.69
N ASP A 148 -10.06 -3.68 9.47
CA ASP A 148 -11.39 -3.35 9.00
C ASP A 148 -11.56 -3.77 7.53
N HIS A 149 -12.76 -3.64 6.98
CA HIS A 149 -13.04 -3.88 5.57
C HIS A 149 -14.02 -2.85 5.01
N ILE A 150 -14.06 -2.79 3.70
CA ILE A 150 -15.12 -2.09 2.97
C ILE A 150 -15.70 -3.03 1.91
N LEU A 151 -16.96 -2.80 1.59
CA LEU A 151 -17.63 -3.48 0.49
C LEU A 151 -17.63 -2.56 -0.73
N ILE A 152 -17.28 -3.14 -1.88
CA ILE A 152 -17.42 -2.49 -3.17
C ILE A 152 -18.61 -3.14 -3.86
N GLU A 153 -19.59 -2.33 -4.22
CA GLU A 153 -20.85 -2.78 -4.80
C GLU A 153 -20.93 -2.48 -6.29
N ARG A 154 -21.39 -3.44 -7.08
CA ARG A 154 -21.71 -3.28 -8.50
C ARG A 154 -23.02 -3.97 -8.84
N GLY A 155 -24.06 -3.18 -9.03
CA GLY A 155 -25.42 -3.70 -9.22
C GLY A 155 -25.93 -4.45 -7.99
N LEU A 156 -26.12 -5.76 -8.11
CA LEU A 156 -26.53 -6.62 -6.99
C LEU A 156 -25.36 -7.39 -6.35
N ASP A 157 -24.19 -7.28 -6.92
CA ASP A 157 -23.00 -7.98 -6.46
C ASP A 157 -22.13 -7.08 -5.57
N SER A 158 -21.37 -7.72 -4.69
CA SER A 158 -20.36 -7.04 -3.87
C SER A 158 -19.13 -7.90 -3.66
N ILE A 159 -17.99 -7.24 -3.51
CA ILE A 159 -16.74 -7.84 -3.07
C ILE A 159 -16.26 -7.14 -1.80
N ALA A 160 -15.53 -7.85 -0.95
CA ALA A 160 -14.96 -7.29 0.27
C ALA A 160 -13.47 -6.99 0.10
N VAL A 161 -13.06 -5.76 0.38
CA VAL A 161 -11.65 -5.41 0.50
C VAL A 161 -11.32 -5.30 1.97
N ILE A 162 -10.47 -6.20 2.44
CA ILE A 162 -10.11 -6.38 3.84
C ILE A 162 -8.71 -5.82 4.05
N GLY A 163 -8.52 -4.98 5.05
CA GLY A 163 -7.24 -4.40 5.40
C GLY A 163 -6.82 -4.73 6.82
N VAL A 164 -5.61 -5.25 6.96
CA VAL A 164 -5.02 -5.52 8.27
C VAL A 164 -3.83 -4.61 8.52
N GLN A 165 -3.65 -4.25 9.78
CA GLN A 165 -2.42 -3.58 10.21
C GLN A 165 -1.21 -4.49 10.00
N ASN A 166 0.00 -3.92 10.04
CA ASN A 166 1.22 -4.72 9.89
C ASN A 166 1.24 -5.90 10.86
N THR A 167 1.44 -7.10 10.31
CA THR A 167 1.51 -8.36 11.03
C THR A 167 2.80 -9.07 10.67
N SER A 168 3.78 -9.05 11.57
CA SER A 168 5.09 -9.62 11.33
C SER A 168 5.45 -10.68 12.36
N PRO A 169 6.11 -11.78 11.96
CA PRO A 169 6.70 -12.74 12.87
C PRO A 169 7.93 -12.20 13.57
N SER A 170 8.56 -11.18 13.01
CA SER A 170 9.75 -10.57 13.57
C SER A 170 9.41 -9.73 14.79
N ARG A 171 10.15 -9.93 15.90
CA ARG A 171 10.02 -9.09 17.11
C ARG A 171 10.48 -7.64 16.90
N HIS A 172 11.14 -7.36 15.78
CA HIS A 172 11.62 -6.02 15.44
C HIS A 172 10.52 -5.15 14.83
N PHE A 173 9.49 -5.76 14.26
CA PHE A 173 8.40 -5.07 13.58
C PHE A 173 7.10 -5.12 14.38
N PRO A 174 6.24 -4.10 14.26
CA PRO A 174 4.91 -4.16 14.84
C PRO A 174 4.14 -5.36 14.32
N SER A 175 3.47 -6.07 15.22
CA SER A 175 2.51 -7.12 14.88
C SER A 175 1.21 -6.76 15.57
N LYS A 176 0.35 -6.02 14.88
CA LYS A 176 -0.87 -5.41 15.40
C LYS A 176 -2.13 -5.87 14.67
N GLY A 177 -1.96 -6.48 13.48
CA GLY A 177 -3.06 -6.92 12.65
C GLY A 177 -3.94 -7.97 13.32
N ASN A 178 -5.22 -7.90 13.01
CA ASN A 178 -6.23 -8.84 13.48
C ASN A 178 -7.14 -9.22 12.30
N LEU A 179 -6.74 -10.28 11.59
CA LEU A 179 -7.45 -10.76 10.41
C LEU A 179 -8.90 -11.18 10.71
N THR A 180 -9.13 -11.82 11.86
CA THR A 180 -10.48 -12.25 12.28
C THR A 180 -11.41 -11.04 12.45
N LYS A 181 -10.92 -9.96 13.07
CA LYS A 181 -11.70 -8.73 13.21
C LYS A 181 -11.93 -8.09 11.84
N ALA A 182 -10.88 -7.97 11.03
CA ALA A 182 -10.93 -7.29 9.74
C ALA A 182 -11.91 -7.96 8.77
N SER A 183 -12.05 -9.29 8.82
CA SER A 183 -12.88 -10.08 7.91
C SER A 183 -14.27 -10.43 8.45
N ALA A 184 -14.61 -10.03 9.67
CA ALA A 184 -15.89 -10.39 10.29
C ALA A 184 -17.09 -9.84 9.47
N GLY A 185 -18.01 -10.72 9.08
CA GLY A 185 -19.20 -10.36 8.28
C GLY A 185 -18.98 -10.36 6.77
N THR A 186 -17.81 -10.81 6.31
CA THR A 186 -17.50 -10.96 4.87
C THR A 186 -17.53 -12.42 4.40
N GLU A 187 -18.05 -13.32 5.23
CA GLU A 187 -18.14 -14.76 4.93
C GLU A 187 -18.96 -15.01 3.66
N GLY A 188 -18.44 -15.85 2.77
CA GLY A 188 -19.10 -16.17 1.50
C GLY A 188 -18.95 -15.11 0.40
N MET A 189 -18.33 -13.97 0.67
CA MET A 189 -18.00 -12.96 -0.35
C MET A 189 -16.69 -13.27 -1.05
N PHE A 190 -16.51 -12.74 -2.25
CA PHE A 190 -15.18 -12.64 -2.84
C PHE A 190 -14.36 -11.62 -2.06
N ARG A 191 -13.18 -12.02 -1.59
CA ARG A 191 -12.34 -11.22 -0.67
C ARG A 191 -11.03 -10.85 -1.30
N ILE A 192 -10.66 -9.57 -1.19
CA ILE A 192 -9.32 -9.05 -1.48
C ILE A 192 -8.68 -8.66 -0.16
N LEU A 193 -7.55 -9.27 0.19
CA LEU A 193 -6.83 -8.98 1.42
C LEU A 193 -5.64 -8.07 1.16
N LEU A 194 -5.62 -6.92 1.83
CA LEU A 194 -4.48 -6.01 1.85
C LEU A 194 -3.69 -6.24 3.14
N THR A 195 -2.42 -6.56 2.97
CA THR A 195 -1.46 -6.76 4.07
C THR A 195 -0.08 -6.27 3.63
N HIS A 196 0.71 -5.73 4.55
CA HIS A 196 2.04 -5.20 4.22
C HIS A 196 3.11 -6.29 4.27
N ASP A 197 3.21 -7.04 5.38
CA ASP A 197 4.25 -8.05 5.56
C ASP A 197 3.86 -9.35 4.82
N PRO A 198 4.66 -9.80 3.82
CA PRO A 198 4.36 -11.02 3.07
C PRO A 198 4.36 -12.29 3.94
N MET A 199 5.04 -12.29 5.10
CA MET A 199 5.04 -13.41 6.03
C MET A 199 3.67 -13.62 6.70
N HIS A 200 2.77 -12.63 6.67
CA HIS A 200 1.39 -12.79 7.12
C HIS A 200 0.65 -13.84 6.29
N TRP A 201 0.90 -13.87 4.97
CA TRP A 201 0.33 -14.87 4.08
C TRP A 201 0.59 -16.30 4.55
N GLU A 202 1.85 -16.64 4.78
CA GLU A 202 2.25 -18.01 5.16
C GLU A 202 1.68 -18.42 6.53
N ARG A 203 1.54 -17.47 7.44
CA ARG A 203 1.17 -17.76 8.83
C ARG A 203 -0.32 -17.81 9.10
N GLU A 204 -1.08 -16.90 8.49
CA GLU A 204 -2.48 -16.71 8.86
C GLU A 204 -3.45 -16.83 7.69
N VAL A 205 -2.97 -16.73 6.45
CA VAL A 205 -3.85 -16.61 5.26
C VAL A 205 -3.90 -17.88 4.44
N VAL A 206 -2.76 -18.57 4.26
CA VAL A 206 -2.70 -19.82 3.49
C VAL A 206 -3.74 -20.83 3.97
N GLY A 207 -4.50 -21.36 3.01
CA GLY A 207 -5.57 -22.34 3.28
C GLY A 207 -6.89 -21.75 3.77
N LYS A 208 -7.00 -20.41 3.82
CA LYS A 208 -8.26 -19.71 4.05
C LYS A 208 -8.82 -19.16 2.74
N GLU A 209 -10.07 -18.72 2.77
CA GLU A 209 -10.81 -18.25 1.60
C GLU A 209 -10.45 -16.79 1.25
N TYR A 210 -9.20 -16.55 0.88
CA TYR A 210 -8.73 -15.26 0.34
C TYR A 210 -8.12 -15.49 -1.04
N PRO A 211 -8.90 -15.33 -2.11
CA PRO A 211 -8.42 -15.58 -3.47
C PRO A 211 -7.38 -14.54 -3.94
N LEU A 212 -7.40 -13.31 -3.39
CA LEU A 212 -6.44 -12.26 -3.69
C LEU A 212 -6.08 -11.46 -2.42
#